data_fd8efeeace9e7ffe1df0f9a6384db989
#
_entry.id   fd8efeeace9e7ffe1df0f9a6384db989
#
_cell.length_a   1.000
_cell.length_b   1.000
_cell.length_c   1.000
_cell.angle_alpha   90.00
_cell.angle_beta   90.00
_cell.angle_gamma   90.00
#
_symmetry.space_group_name_H-M   'P 1'
#
loop_
_entity.id
_entity.type
_entity.pdbx_description
1 polymer ?
#
loop_
_entity_poly.entity_id
_entity_poly.type
_entity_poly.pdbx_seq_one_letter_code
_entity_poly.pdbx_strand_id
1 'polypeptide(L)'
;LDLRHQLGGSVLGEILQRELFVDSHFSKRDQIISPLRATNIDSTLQRDNLTSSTSWSLGPRWERRLGDVASSTLRYEVNRVSFSGGAADDSWGSSLAAGLNSGSMFSDWFWSADYSKNDVRYSGEDGRDEFEMYSGTLGYNLTRKLNVYVTVGDENNQFRNSVGSTGGSYWSVGTGFSPSVRTSLNASIGKRFFGDTYSFSLSHSARRWNATVSRS
;
A
#
# COMPACT_ATOMS: atom_id res chain seq x y z
N LEU A 1 -15.89 4.71 32.57
CA LEU A 1 -16.19 5.29 31.24
C LEU A 1 -14.88 5.66 30.59
N ASP A 2 -14.40 4.79 29.72
CA ASP A 2 -13.15 4.99 28.96
C ASP A 2 -13.48 5.98 27.83
N LEU A 3 -13.26 7.26 28.07
CA LEU A 3 -13.43 8.32 27.06
C LEU A 3 -12.20 8.33 26.15
N ARG A 4 -12.13 7.39 25.23
CA ARG A 4 -11.20 7.44 24.11
C ARG A 4 -11.77 8.37 23.06
N HIS A 5 -11.15 9.51 22.88
CA HIS A 5 -11.55 10.42 21.82
C HIS A 5 -10.92 9.97 20.50
N GLN A 6 -11.77 9.69 19.54
CA GLN A 6 -11.36 9.48 18.15
C GLN A 6 -12.12 10.48 17.30
N LEU A 7 -11.39 11.31 16.58
CA LEU A 7 -11.92 12.24 15.59
C LEU A 7 -11.27 11.89 14.25
N GLY A 8 -12.07 11.76 13.20
CA GLY A 8 -11.54 11.50 11.86
C GLY A 8 -12.49 12.05 10.81
N GLY A 9 -11.94 12.41 9.67
CA GLY A 9 -12.68 12.89 8.52
C GLY A 9 -11.88 12.67 7.24
N SER A 10 -12.59 12.50 6.13
CA SER A 10 -12.00 12.44 4.80
C SER A 10 -12.78 13.32 3.85
N VAL A 11 -12.09 13.96 2.93
CA VAL A 11 -12.65 14.76 1.86
C VAL A 11 -12.08 14.28 0.54
N LEU A 12 -12.94 14.01 -0.42
CA LEU A 12 -12.58 13.73 -1.80
C LEU A 12 -13.07 14.88 -2.66
N GLY A 13 -12.15 15.59 -3.31
CA GLY A 13 -12.42 16.65 -4.27
C GLY A 13 -12.16 16.18 -5.69
N GLU A 14 -13.12 16.38 -6.59
CA GLU A 14 -12.94 16.22 -8.05
C GLU A 14 -12.69 17.60 -8.65
N ILE A 15 -11.56 17.77 -9.36
CA ILE A 15 -11.15 19.08 -9.91
C ILE A 15 -11.36 19.14 -11.41
N LEU A 16 -11.09 18.06 -12.15
CA LEU A 16 -11.19 17.98 -13.60
C LEU A 16 -11.96 16.73 -14.00
N GLN A 17 -13.16 16.92 -14.54
CA GLN A 17 -14.01 15.95 -15.26
C GLN A 17 -13.59 14.46 -15.13
N ARG A 18 -13.53 13.95 -13.91
CA ARG A 18 -13.13 12.56 -13.56
C ARG A 18 -11.69 12.18 -13.88
N GLU A 19 -10.80 13.16 -14.07
CA GLU A 19 -9.39 12.87 -14.31
C GLU A 19 -8.49 13.26 -13.13
N LEU A 20 -8.79 14.36 -12.42
CA LEU A 20 -7.99 14.83 -11.30
C LEU A 20 -8.82 14.88 -10.03
N PHE A 21 -8.36 14.16 -9.04
CA PHE A 21 -8.95 14.09 -7.70
C PHE A 21 -7.96 14.57 -6.66
N VAL A 22 -8.45 15.08 -5.55
CA VAL A 22 -7.64 15.36 -4.38
C VAL A 22 -8.27 14.66 -3.19
N ASP A 23 -7.51 13.74 -2.61
CA ASP A 23 -7.87 13.01 -1.40
C ASP A 23 -7.26 13.72 -0.19
N SER A 24 -8.04 13.95 0.85
CA SER A 24 -7.57 14.46 2.13
C SER A 24 -8.12 13.60 3.25
N HIS A 25 -7.26 13.23 4.19
CA HIS A 25 -7.65 12.48 5.37
C HIS A 25 -7.05 13.13 6.62
N PHE A 26 -7.86 13.18 7.68
CA PHE A 26 -7.44 13.62 9.00
C PHE A 26 -7.92 12.62 10.05
N SER A 27 -7.06 12.29 11.01
CA SER A 27 -7.39 11.43 12.14
C SER A 27 -6.66 11.89 13.39
N LYS A 28 -7.39 11.95 14.50
CA LYS A 28 -6.82 12.13 15.83
C LYS A 28 -7.30 11.00 16.73
N ARG A 29 -6.39 10.33 17.41
CA ARG A 29 -6.69 9.19 18.27
C ARG A 29 -5.87 9.24 19.54
N ASP A 30 -6.52 9.04 20.68
CA ASP A 30 -5.85 8.88 21.96
C ASP A 30 -5.48 7.41 22.18
N GLN A 31 -4.24 7.18 22.60
CA GLN A 31 -3.67 5.84 22.81
C GLN A 31 -2.99 5.76 24.17
N ILE A 32 -3.04 4.60 24.80
CA ILE A 32 -2.32 4.29 26.03
C ILE A 32 -0.87 3.91 25.67
N ILE A 33 0.11 4.58 26.26
CA ILE A 33 1.54 4.34 26.00
C ILE A 33 1.95 2.95 26.50
N SER A 34 1.51 2.56 27.71
CA SER A 34 1.85 1.27 28.29
C SER A 34 0.66 0.62 29.00
N PRO A 35 0.16 -0.51 28.50
CA PRO A 35 -0.89 -1.26 29.17
C PRO A 35 -0.45 -1.83 30.53
N LEU A 36 0.87 -2.04 30.75
CA LEU A 36 1.42 -2.51 32.02
C LEU A 36 1.44 -1.46 33.12
N ARG A 37 1.37 -0.17 32.77
CA ARG A 37 1.22 0.94 33.74
C ARG A 37 -0.24 1.15 34.13
N ALA A 38 -1.18 0.57 33.43
CA ALA A 38 -2.61 0.66 33.70
C ALA A 38 -3.07 -0.37 34.75
N THR A 39 -2.40 -0.45 35.90
CA THR A 39 -2.73 -1.41 36.97
C THR A 39 -3.94 -1.01 37.82
N ASN A 40 -4.38 0.25 37.72
CA ASN A 40 -5.55 0.79 38.43
C ASN A 40 -6.37 1.69 37.50
N ILE A 41 -7.67 1.85 37.77
CA ILE A 41 -8.59 2.72 37.03
C ILE A 41 -8.05 4.18 36.98
N ASP A 42 -7.40 4.64 38.05
CA ASP A 42 -6.79 5.97 38.07
C ASP A 42 -5.55 6.12 37.18
N SER A 43 -4.82 5.03 36.89
CA SER A 43 -3.64 5.06 36.04
C SER A 43 -3.97 5.06 34.53
N THR A 44 -5.19 4.67 34.15
CA THR A 44 -5.68 4.84 32.77
C THR A 44 -6.03 6.29 32.45
N LEU A 45 -6.27 7.12 33.48
CA LEU A 45 -6.58 8.53 33.38
C LEU A 45 -5.37 9.45 33.63
N GLN A 46 -4.22 8.89 34.03
CA GLN A 46 -3.00 9.66 34.16
C GLN A 46 -2.53 10.18 32.80
N ARG A 47 -2.49 11.49 32.65
CA ARG A 47 -2.02 12.18 31.44
C ARG A 47 -0.65 11.69 30.96
N ASP A 48 0.20 11.24 31.88
CA ASP A 48 1.56 10.75 31.60
C ASP A 48 1.58 9.38 30.90
N ASN A 49 0.44 8.64 30.88
CA ASN A 49 0.29 7.37 30.20
C ASN A 49 -0.57 7.45 28.92
N LEU A 50 -1.02 8.65 28.56
CA LEU A 50 -1.81 8.91 27.38
C LEU A 50 -0.97 9.66 26.35
N THR A 51 -0.95 9.19 25.12
CA THR A 51 -0.46 9.91 23.97
C THR A 51 -1.57 10.12 22.97
N SER A 52 -1.61 11.27 22.35
CA SER A 52 -2.53 11.54 21.25
C SER A 52 -1.74 11.50 19.95
N SER A 53 -2.12 10.64 19.05
CA SER A 53 -1.60 10.64 17.67
C SER A 53 -2.53 11.44 16.78
N THR A 54 -1.94 12.39 16.06
CA THR A 54 -2.63 13.17 15.02
C THR A 54 -2.01 12.82 13.68
N SER A 55 -2.80 12.36 12.75
CA SER A 55 -2.36 12.10 11.38
C SER A 55 -3.18 12.90 10.39
N TRP A 56 -2.52 13.39 9.37
CA TRP A 56 -3.17 13.96 8.21
C TRP A 56 -2.47 13.53 6.92
N SER A 57 -3.21 13.39 5.88
CA SER A 57 -2.68 13.17 4.54
C SER A 57 -3.42 14.02 3.52
N LEU A 58 -2.70 14.38 2.48
CA LEU A 58 -3.21 15.12 1.32
C LEU A 58 -2.54 14.58 0.07
N GLY A 59 -3.32 14.24 -0.95
CA GLY A 59 -2.75 13.70 -2.17
C GLY A 59 -3.59 13.95 -3.42
N PRO A 60 -3.02 14.57 -4.47
CA PRO A 60 -3.59 14.55 -5.79
C PRO A 60 -3.47 13.17 -6.42
N ARG A 61 -4.51 12.77 -7.14
CA ARG A 61 -4.60 11.56 -7.93
C ARG A 61 -5.11 11.91 -9.32
N TRP A 62 -4.34 11.56 -10.32
CA TRP A 62 -4.71 11.71 -11.71
C TRP A 62 -4.94 10.34 -12.36
N GLU A 63 -6.08 10.21 -13.04
CA GLU A 63 -6.49 8.98 -13.73
C GLU A 63 -6.92 9.34 -15.14
N ARG A 64 -6.33 8.71 -16.13
CA ARG A 64 -6.66 8.97 -17.53
C ARG A 64 -6.71 7.69 -18.35
N ARG A 65 -7.73 7.56 -19.16
CA ARG A 65 -7.78 6.55 -20.22
C ARG A 65 -7.18 7.11 -21.50
N LEU A 66 -6.23 6.38 -22.05
CA LEU A 66 -5.57 6.70 -23.32
C LEU A 66 -6.27 5.91 -24.44
N GLY A 67 -7.54 6.20 -24.67
CA GLY A 67 -8.41 5.44 -25.56
C GLY A 67 -8.54 3.99 -25.09
N ASP A 68 -8.49 3.06 -26.07
CA ASP A 68 -8.55 1.64 -25.82
C ASP A 68 -7.16 1.00 -25.65
N VAL A 69 -6.09 1.79 -25.74
CA VAL A 69 -4.71 1.29 -25.71
C VAL A 69 -4.21 1.12 -24.28
N ALA A 70 -4.46 2.09 -23.42
CA ALA A 70 -3.95 2.06 -22.04
C ALA A 70 -4.80 2.90 -21.08
N SER A 71 -4.63 2.63 -19.79
CA SER A 71 -5.05 3.51 -18.70
C SER A 71 -3.84 3.89 -17.86
N SER A 72 -3.79 5.15 -17.44
CA SER A 72 -2.71 5.68 -16.60
C SER A 72 -3.27 6.20 -15.29
N THR A 73 -2.52 5.96 -14.21
CA THR A 73 -2.78 6.50 -12.88
C THR A 73 -1.51 7.14 -12.36
N LEU A 74 -1.63 8.30 -11.74
CA LEU A 74 -0.56 8.96 -11.02
C LEU A 74 -1.11 9.44 -9.70
N ARG A 75 -0.51 9.02 -8.59
CA ARG A 75 -0.89 9.44 -7.25
C ARG A 75 0.34 9.96 -6.53
N TYR A 76 0.22 11.14 -5.98
CA TYR A 76 1.18 11.68 -5.04
C TYR A 76 0.47 11.94 -3.72
N GLU A 77 1.07 11.58 -2.60
CA GLU A 77 0.49 11.80 -1.28
C GLU A 77 1.57 12.29 -0.33
N VAL A 78 1.24 13.28 0.47
CA VAL A 78 2.03 13.68 1.64
C VAL A 78 1.25 13.34 2.89
N ASN A 79 1.94 12.86 3.89
CA ASN A 79 1.35 12.54 5.18
C ASN A 79 2.24 13.02 6.34
N ARG A 80 1.62 13.29 7.46
CA ARG A 80 2.30 13.59 8.70
C ARG A 80 1.61 12.89 9.85
N VAL A 81 2.41 12.31 10.73
CA VAL A 81 1.96 11.76 12.00
C VAL A 81 2.71 12.47 13.10
N SER A 82 1.96 13.03 14.06
CA SER A 82 2.52 13.73 15.21
C SER A 82 2.01 13.10 16.48
N PHE A 83 2.89 12.97 17.47
CA PHE A 83 2.59 12.39 18.77
C PHE A 83 2.71 13.46 19.87
N SER A 84 1.70 13.55 20.75
CA SER A 84 1.78 14.38 21.94
C SER A 84 2.48 13.63 23.08
N GLY A 85 3.23 14.34 23.92
CA GLY A 85 3.84 13.77 25.12
C GLY A 85 5.17 13.05 24.90
N GLY A 86 5.81 13.15 23.73
CA GLY A 86 7.15 12.60 23.49
C GLY A 86 7.24 11.07 23.52
N ALA A 87 6.11 10.38 23.33
CA ALA A 87 6.03 8.92 23.38
C ALA A 87 6.62 8.24 22.11
N ALA A 88 6.66 8.98 21.01
CA ALA A 88 7.24 8.56 19.73
C ALA A 88 7.63 9.80 18.93
N ASP A 89 8.52 9.63 17.97
CA ASP A 89 8.94 10.68 17.06
C ASP A 89 7.84 11.04 16.07
N ASP A 90 7.70 12.33 15.79
CA ASP A 90 6.88 12.79 14.67
C ASP A 90 7.47 12.27 13.37
N SER A 91 6.61 11.96 12.42
CA SER A 91 7.04 11.53 11.09
C SER A 91 6.37 12.35 9.99
N TRP A 92 7.12 12.56 8.92
CA TRP A 92 6.67 13.16 7.68
C TRP A 92 6.95 12.21 6.54
N GLY A 93 5.93 11.88 5.76
CA GLY A 93 6.05 10.97 4.64
C GLY A 93 5.59 11.58 3.33
N SER A 94 6.15 11.10 2.24
CA SER A 94 5.61 11.31 0.90
C SER A 94 5.61 9.99 0.13
N SER A 95 4.58 9.77 -0.67
CA SER A 95 4.49 8.64 -1.57
C SER A 95 4.14 9.10 -2.97
N LEU A 96 4.79 8.49 -3.95
CA LEU A 96 4.50 8.65 -5.36
C LEU A 96 4.24 7.27 -5.96
N ALA A 97 3.10 7.11 -6.62
CA ALA A 97 2.76 5.90 -7.36
C ALA A 97 2.33 6.27 -8.76
N ALA A 98 2.90 5.62 -9.76
CA ALA A 98 2.52 5.75 -11.16
C ALA A 98 2.25 4.36 -11.74
N GLY A 99 1.19 4.22 -12.51
CA GLY A 99 0.80 2.97 -13.14
C GLY A 99 0.31 3.19 -14.56
N LEU A 100 0.72 2.31 -15.45
CA LEU A 100 0.20 2.17 -16.80
C LEU A 100 -0.31 0.75 -16.97
N ASN A 101 -1.52 0.60 -17.44
CA ASN A 101 -2.12 -0.71 -17.67
C ASN A 101 -2.64 -0.80 -19.11
N SER A 102 -2.53 -1.97 -19.71
CA SER A 102 -3.09 -2.22 -21.04
C SER A 102 -4.59 -1.96 -21.07
N GLY A 103 -5.06 -1.40 -22.18
CA GLY A 103 -6.47 -1.14 -22.43
C GLY A 103 -7.20 -2.30 -23.10
N SER A 104 -8.45 -2.06 -23.48
CA SER A 104 -9.35 -3.05 -24.08
C SER A 104 -8.96 -3.51 -25.49
N MET A 105 -8.05 -2.79 -26.16
CA MET A 105 -7.47 -3.22 -27.43
C MET A 105 -6.72 -4.56 -27.32
N PHE A 106 -6.20 -4.88 -26.14
CA PHE A 106 -5.45 -6.10 -25.88
C PHE A 106 -6.36 -7.13 -25.23
N SER A 107 -6.96 -8.02 -26.02
CA SER A 107 -7.86 -9.07 -25.53
C SER A 107 -7.12 -10.30 -25.00
N ASP A 108 -6.05 -10.68 -25.67
CA ASP A 108 -5.30 -11.91 -25.38
C ASP A 108 -4.04 -11.62 -24.55
N TRP A 109 -3.44 -10.46 -24.75
CA TRP A 109 -2.28 -9.99 -24.02
C TRP A 109 -2.70 -8.90 -23.04
N PHE A 110 -2.02 -8.84 -21.91
CA PHE A 110 -2.09 -7.68 -21.01
C PHE A 110 -0.69 -7.30 -20.55
N TRP A 111 -0.52 -6.03 -20.26
CA TRP A 111 0.74 -5.52 -19.74
C TRP A 111 0.47 -4.43 -18.73
N SER A 112 1.39 -4.29 -17.77
CA SER A 112 1.45 -3.14 -16.88
C SER A 112 2.89 -2.67 -16.70
N ALA A 113 3.02 -1.38 -16.35
CA ALA A 113 4.24 -0.80 -15.86
C ALA A 113 3.90 0.01 -14.62
N ASP A 114 4.59 -0.27 -13.52
CA ASP A 114 4.31 0.30 -12.23
C ASP A 114 5.58 0.89 -11.62
N TYR A 115 5.44 2.06 -11.00
CA TYR A 115 6.47 2.73 -10.24
C TYR A 115 5.90 3.16 -8.89
N SER A 116 6.66 2.94 -7.83
CA SER A 116 6.32 3.45 -6.50
C SER A 116 7.56 3.94 -5.77
N LYS A 117 7.41 5.05 -5.06
CA LYS A 117 8.43 5.61 -4.18
C LYS A 117 7.77 6.08 -2.89
N ASN A 118 8.32 5.65 -1.76
CA ASN A 118 7.92 6.11 -0.43
C ASN A 118 9.13 6.65 0.32
N ASP A 119 9.00 7.82 0.87
CA ASP A 119 10.02 8.50 1.67
C ASP A 119 9.41 8.84 3.04
N VAL A 120 10.05 8.43 4.13
CA VAL A 120 9.60 8.71 5.49
C VAL A 120 10.77 9.28 6.29
N ARG A 121 10.54 10.45 6.93
CA ARG A 121 11.48 11.15 7.80
C ARG A 121 10.92 11.23 9.20
N TYR A 122 11.78 11.08 10.19
CA TYR A 122 11.44 11.14 11.60
C TYR A 122 12.09 12.36 12.26
N SER A 123 11.39 13.00 13.19
CA SER A 123 11.86 14.26 13.81
C SER A 123 13.02 14.08 14.81
N GLY A 124 13.19 12.89 15.36
CA GLY A 124 14.17 12.62 16.43
C GLY A 124 15.54 12.15 15.96
N GLU A 125 15.73 11.84 14.68
CA GLU A 125 16.97 11.28 14.15
C GLU A 125 17.26 11.79 12.74
N ASP A 126 18.54 12.02 12.44
CA ASP A 126 19.02 12.30 11.09
C ASP A 126 18.98 11.01 10.25
N GLY A 127 17.90 10.83 9.51
CA GLY A 127 17.75 9.68 8.64
C GLY A 127 16.37 9.61 8.00
N ARG A 128 16.32 8.94 6.89
CA ARG A 128 15.06 8.67 6.17
C ARG A 128 15.00 7.20 5.78
N ASP A 129 13.80 6.68 5.76
CA ASP A 129 13.50 5.42 5.13
C ASP A 129 12.97 5.71 3.73
N GLU A 130 13.64 5.19 2.71
CA GLU A 130 13.26 5.35 1.31
C GLU A 130 13.06 3.97 0.68
N PHE A 131 11.92 3.79 0.03
CA PHE A 131 11.55 2.59 -0.71
C PHE A 131 11.20 2.98 -2.12
N GLU A 132 11.93 2.46 -3.09
CA GLU A 132 11.69 2.71 -4.50
C GLU A 132 11.60 1.37 -5.24
N MET A 133 10.57 1.24 -6.07
CA MET A 133 10.32 0.03 -6.85
C MET A 133 9.73 0.41 -8.21
N TYR A 134 10.23 -0.24 -9.25
CA TYR A 134 9.62 -0.22 -10.56
C TYR A 134 9.52 -1.62 -11.12
N SER A 135 8.44 -1.87 -11.87
CA SER A 135 8.17 -3.18 -12.44
C SER A 135 7.43 -3.08 -13.76
N GLY A 136 7.62 -4.11 -14.57
CA GLY A 136 6.86 -4.36 -15.77
C GLY A 136 6.30 -5.77 -15.75
N THR A 137 5.04 -5.91 -16.10
CA THR A 137 4.36 -7.20 -16.22
C THR A 137 3.88 -7.40 -17.65
N LEU A 138 4.10 -8.58 -18.17
CA LEU A 138 3.53 -9.03 -19.43
C LEU A 138 2.79 -10.35 -19.19
N GLY A 139 1.55 -10.43 -19.62
CA GLY A 139 0.75 -11.61 -19.45
C GLY A 139 -0.05 -11.98 -20.69
N TYR A 140 -0.49 -13.22 -20.72
CA TYR A 140 -1.28 -13.80 -21.79
C TYR A 140 -2.48 -14.58 -21.24
N ASN A 141 -3.64 -14.34 -21.81
CA ASN A 141 -4.89 -15.04 -21.49
C ASN A 141 -4.99 -16.32 -22.31
N LEU A 142 -4.54 -17.46 -21.75
CA LEU A 142 -4.64 -18.76 -22.40
C LEU A 142 -6.10 -19.16 -22.67
N THR A 143 -6.97 -18.77 -21.73
CA THR A 143 -8.42 -18.92 -21.86
C THR A 143 -9.09 -17.75 -21.11
N ARG A 144 -10.42 -17.63 -21.23
CA ARG A 144 -11.19 -16.66 -20.42
C ARG A 144 -11.08 -16.88 -18.88
N LYS A 145 -10.54 -18.03 -18.47
CA LYS A 145 -10.44 -18.43 -17.07
C LYS A 145 -9.01 -18.63 -16.58
N LEU A 146 -8.05 -18.67 -17.47
CA LEU A 146 -6.66 -18.96 -17.17
C LEU A 146 -5.76 -17.97 -17.87
N ASN A 147 -4.91 -17.31 -17.11
CA ASN A 147 -3.83 -16.48 -17.63
C ASN A 147 -2.48 -16.88 -17.02
N VAL A 148 -1.43 -16.51 -17.70
CA VAL A 148 -0.05 -16.62 -17.25
C VAL A 148 0.62 -15.27 -17.41
N TYR A 149 1.56 -14.94 -16.54
CA TYR A 149 2.27 -13.67 -16.61
C TYR A 149 3.71 -13.78 -16.08
N VAL A 150 4.51 -12.86 -16.54
CA VAL A 150 5.88 -12.62 -16.06
C VAL A 150 5.97 -11.20 -15.60
N THR A 151 6.55 -10.99 -14.43
CA THR A 151 6.87 -9.67 -13.90
C THR A 151 8.38 -9.57 -13.73
N VAL A 152 8.97 -8.47 -14.15
CA VAL A 152 10.35 -8.11 -13.89
C VAL A 152 10.40 -6.72 -13.30
N GLY A 153 11.34 -6.48 -12.42
CA GLY A 153 11.46 -5.18 -11.76
C GLY A 153 12.77 -5.03 -11.03
N ASP A 154 12.91 -3.88 -10.41
CA ASP A 154 14.03 -3.57 -9.53
C ASP A 154 13.51 -2.81 -8.31
N GLU A 155 14.17 -2.99 -7.18
CA GLU A 155 13.83 -2.35 -5.92
C GLU A 155 15.09 -1.80 -5.26
N ASN A 156 14.96 -0.63 -4.67
CA ASN A 156 16.02 0.02 -3.92
C ASN A 156 15.45 0.53 -2.60
N ASN A 157 15.92 -0.05 -1.51
CA ASN A 157 15.44 0.26 -0.17
C ASN A 157 16.60 0.82 0.65
N GLN A 158 16.38 1.98 1.24
CA GLN A 158 17.33 2.60 2.17
C GLN A 158 16.65 2.74 3.53
N PHE A 159 17.29 2.20 4.55
CA PHE A 159 16.81 2.31 5.92
C PHE A 159 17.73 3.25 6.71
N ARG A 160 17.16 4.10 7.55
CA ARG A 160 17.91 5.06 8.38
C ARG A 160 19.02 4.43 9.24
N ASN A 161 18.83 3.17 9.66
CA ASN A 161 19.77 2.45 10.53
C ASN A 161 20.69 1.50 9.75
N SER A 162 20.71 1.54 8.42
CA SER A 162 21.57 0.68 7.61
C SER A 162 22.62 1.48 6.86
N VAL A 163 23.80 0.93 6.76
CA VAL A 163 24.86 1.46 5.89
C VAL A 163 24.67 0.87 4.50
N GLY A 164 24.15 1.70 3.57
CA GLY A 164 23.94 1.31 2.18
C GLY A 164 22.47 1.02 1.85
N SER A 165 22.19 0.82 0.58
CA SER A 165 20.88 0.43 0.07
C SER A 165 20.75 -1.10 0.03
N THR A 166 19.54 -1.59 0.27
CA THR A 166 19.18 -3.00 0.14
C THR A 166 18.18 -3.14 -0.99
N GLY A 167 18.48 -3.93 -1.99
CA GLY A 167 17.59 -4.08 -3.14
C GLY A 167 18.27 -4.81 -4.27
N GLY A 168 17.66 -4.77 -5.42
CA GLY A 168 18.16 -5.39 -6.65
C GLY A 168 17.03 -5.80 -7.56
N SER A 169 17.38 -6.31 -8.70
CA SER A 169 16.44 -6.80 -9.69
C SER A 169 15.71 -8.06 -9.19
N TYR A 170 14.46 -8.16 -9.57
CA TYR A 170 13.63 -9.31 -9.26
C TYR A 170 12.81 -9.76 -10.46
N TRP A 171 12.36 -10.98 -10.40
CA TRP A 171 11.43 -11.52 -11.38
C TRP A 171 10.44 -12.48 -10.72
N SER A 172 9.28 -12.61 -11.33
CA SER A 172 8.33 -13.64 -10.97
C SER A 172 7.56 -14.14 -12.20
N VAL A 173 7.14 -15.39 -12.13
CA VAL A 173 6.22 -16.02 -13.10
C VAL A 173 5.01 -16.48 -12.33
N GLY A 174 3.85 -16.17 -12.84
CA GLY A 174 2.61 -16.51 -12.16
C GLY A 174 1.49 -16.92 -13.10
N THR A 175 0.44 -17.42 -12.49
CA THR A 175 -0.80 -17.82 -13.15
C THR A 175 -2.01 -17.41 -12.34
N GLY A 176 -3.04 -16.95 -13.04
CA GLY A 176 -4.36 -16.68 -12.48
C GLY A 176 -5.37 -17.66 -13.08
N PHE A 177 -6.11 -18.36 -12.24
CA PHE A 177 -7.15 -19.29 -12.65
C PHE A 177 -8.47 -18.94 -11.97
N SER A 178 -9.48 -18.60 -12.76
CA SER A 178 -10.83 -18.24 -12.30
C SER A 178 -11.88 -19.15 -12.95
N PRO A 179 -12.06 -20.38 -12.42
CA PRO A 179 -13.01 -21.35 -13.00
C PRO A 179 -14.45 -20.85 -12.98
N SER A 180 -14.77 -19.95 -12.04
CA SER A 180 -16.08 -19.32 -11.91
C SER A 180 -15.94 -17.90 -11.39
N VAL A 181 -16.98 -17.08 -11.48
CA VAL A 181 -17.05 -15.73 -10.89
C VAL A 181 -16.93 -15.73 -9.37
N ARG A 182 -17.01 -16.89 -8.72
CA ARG A 182 -16.95 -17.07 -7.28
C ARG A 182 -15.63 -17.64 -6.78
N THR A 183 -14.80 -18.13 -7.68
CA THR A 183 -13.55 -18.82 -7.32
C THR A 183 -12.42 -18.23 -8.11
N SER A 184 -11.37 -17.77 -7.43
CA SER A 184 -10.13 -17.33 -8.05
C SER A 184 -8.94 -17.95 -7.31
N LEU A 185 -7.96 -18.36 -8.09
CA LEU A 185 -6.69 -18.89 -7.63
C LEU A 185 -5.59 -18.10 -8.32
N ASN A 186 -4.62 -17.63 -7.55
CA ASN A 186 -3.41 -17.02 -8.08
C ASN A 186 -2.21 -17.73 -7.46
N ALA A 187 -1.22 -18.02 -8.25
CA ALA A 187 0.03 -18.61 -7.79
C ALA A 187 1.18 -17.96 -8.54
N SER A 188 2.28 -17.69 -7.86
CA SER A 188 3.50 -17.21 -8.48
C SER A 188 4.74 -17.76 -7.78
N ILE A 189 5.82 -17.86 -8.54
CA ILE A 189 7.16 -18.15 -8.08
C ILE A 189 8.10 -17.09 -8.63
N GLY A 190 9.14 -16.76 -7.91
CA GLY A 190 10.08 -15.75 -8.35
C GLY A 190 11.32 -15.69 -7.49
N LYS A 191 12.12 -14.67 -7.75
CA LYS A 191 13.33 -14.40 -6.99
C LYS A 191 13.45 -12.91 -6.75
N ARG A 192 13.78 -12.55 -5.52
CA ARG A 192 14.12 -11.20 -5.11
C ARG A 192 15.52 -11.17 -4.51
N PHE A 193 16.03 -9.99 -4.17
CA PHE A 193 17.37 -9.82 -3.60
C PHE A 193 17.62 -10.66 -2.33
N PHE A 194 16.57 -10.97 -1.56
CA PHE A 194 16.66 -11.77 -0.33
C PHE A 194 16.44 -13.28 -0.53
N GLY A 195 16.17 -13.75 -1.76
CA GLY A 195 15.99 -15.17 -2.07
C GLY A 195 14.76 -15.50 -2.91
N ASP A 196 14.42 -16.77 -2.92
CA ASP A 196 13.29 -17.30 -3.66
C ASP A 196 11.97 -16.89 -2.99
N THR A 197 10.97 -16.57 -3.81
CA THR A 197 9.65 -16.13 -3.35
C THR A 197 8.56 -17.01 -3.95
N TYR A 198 7.57 -17.32 -3.14
CA TYR A 198 6.40 -18.09 -3.52
C TYR A 198 5.17 -17.36 -3.04
N SER A 199 4.18 -17.22 -3.88
CA SER A 199 2.88 -16.74 -3.46
C SER A 199 1.78 -17.66 -3.93
N PHE A 200 0.77 -17.83 -3.09
CA PHE A 200 -0.44 -18.57 -3.39
C PHE A 200 -1.63 -17.88 -2.75
N SER A 201 -2.70 -17.71 -3.50
CA SER A 201 -3.96 -17.16 -3.00
C SER A 201 -5.13 -17.88 -3.65
N LEU A 202 -5.99 -18.45 -2.83
CA LEU A 202 -7.27 -19.03 -3.22
C LEU A 202 -8.39 -18.26 -2.55
N SER A 203 -9.33 -17.75 -3.33
CA SER A 203 -10.54 -17.10 -2.84
C SER A 203 -11.76 -17.83 -3.38
N HIS A 204 -12.72 -18.11 -2.51
CA HIS A 204 -14.02 -18.66 -2.88
C HIS A 204 -15.13 -17.94 -2.14
N SER A 205 -16.13 -17.47 -2.89
CA SER A 205 -17.30 -16.77 -2.36
C SER A 205 -18.56 -17.59 -2.61
N ALA A 206 -19.21 -18.02 -1.54
CA ALA A 206 -20.51 -18.68 -1.60
C ALA A 206 -21.60 -17.73 -1.05
N ARG A 207 -22.86 -18.11 -1.26
CA ARG A 207 -24.01 -17.26 -0.86
C ARG A 207 -24.02 -16.88 0.65
N ARG A 208 -23.43 -17.72 1.50
CA ARG A 208 -23.48 -17.57 2.98
C ARG A 208 -22.11 -17.54 3.66
N TRP A 209 -21.01 -17.72 2.92
CA TRP A 209 -19.67 -17.74 3.47
C TRP A 209 -18.62 -17.38 2.41
N ASN A 210 -17.53 -16.81 2.85
CA ASN A 210 -16.35 -16.53 2.05
C ASN A 210 -15.15 -17.23 2.69
N ALA A 211 -14.31 -17.83 1.86
CA ALA A 211 -13.05 -18.41 2.30
C ALA A 211 -11.91 -17.80 1.49
N THR A 212 -10.85 -17.39 2.17
CA THR A 212 -9.61 -16.97 1.55
C THR A 212 -8.46 -17.70 2.24
N VAL A 213 -7.62 -18.33 1.46
CA VAL A 213 -6.38 -18.97 1.90
C VAL A 213 -5.26 -18.31 1.15
N SER A 214 -4.27 -17.78 1.84
CA SER A 214 -3.10 -17.16 1.23
C SER A 214 -1.83 -17.55 1.95
N ARG A 215 -0.75 -17.63 1.17
CA ARG A 215 0.63 -17.83 1.64
C ARG A 215 1.56 -16.99 0.77
N SER A 216 2.48 -16.30 1.39
CA SER A 216 3.57 -15.55 0.77
C SER A 216 4.88 -15.88 1.45
#